data_aef936056910bd651317fbb3b1d596b6
#
_entry.id   aef936056910bd651317fbb3b1d596b6
#
_cell.length_a   1.000
_cell.length_b   1.000
_cell.length_c   1.000
_cell.angle_alpha   90.00
_cell.angle_beta   90.00
_cell.angle_gamma   90.00
#
_symmetry.space_group_name_H-M   'P 1'
#
loop_
_entity.id
_entity.type
_entity.pdbx_description
1 polymer ?
#
loop_
_entity_poly.entity_id
_entity_poly.type
_entity_poly.pdbx_seq_one_letter_code
_entity_poly.pdbx_strand_id
1 'polypeptide(L)'
;MAAEPWGPPPAGLDVSAPHPARVWNYWLGGRDFFAADKAAGEEIGREFPHLAEMARAERAFLVRAVRFLAGPAKIRQYLDIGAGLPAGGNTHEIAQRIAPDSKIVYADNDPAVLLHAKALLGNPMLASTPGGAVCYTEADLRDVAAVLAGAGSALSLSRPVALILLGVLGHVDDYGAARSIASQLMDALPTGSYLVAADGVAADQGIVGAQRRYDESARPRYGGSAPASYVLRRTDELTSFFDGLELTEPGVVPCSQWRPDGRGPEGASPDAAVAVCGVARKP
;
A
#
# COMPACT_ATOMS: atom_id res chain seq x y z
N MET A 1 -30.01 -11.19 -8.65
CA MET A 1 -28.55 -11.36 -8.60
C MET A 1 -27.97 -10.19 -9.38
N ALA A 2 -27.33 -9.25 -8.71
CA ALA A 2 -26.57 -8.21 -9.39
C ALA A 2 -25.43 -8.91 -10.17
N ALA A 3 -25.25 -8.57 -11.43
CA ALA A 3 -24.16 -9.14 -12.24
C ALA A 3 -22.82 -8.78 -11.57
N GLU A 4 -21.97 -9.77 -11.34
CA GLU A 4 -20.59 -9.58 -10.88
C GLU A 4 -19.91 -8.63 -11.88
N PRO A 5 -19.24 -7.57 -11.44
CA PRO A 5 -18.67 -6.56 -12.36
C PRO A 5 -17.58 -7.10 -13.29
N TRP A 6 -17.10 -8.32 -13.04
CA TRP A 6 -15.95 -8.95 -13.74
C TRP A 6 -16.31 -10.10 -14.68
N GLY A 7 -17.56 -10.54 -14.76
CA GLY A 7 -17.89 -11.84 -15.34
C GLY A 7 -17.43 -13.00 -14.43
N PRO A 8 -17.27 -14.23 -14.95
CA PRO A 8 -16.81 -15.35 -14.16
C PRO A 8 -15.39 -15.08 -13.64
N PRO A 9 -15.11 -15.46 -12.35
CA PRO A 9 -13.80 -15.24 -11.77
C PRO A 9 -12.72 -15.97 -12.57
N PRO A 10 -11.50 -15.39 -12.66
CA PRO A 10 -10.38 -16.05 -13.30
C PRO A 10 -10.11 -17.44 -12.71
N ALA A 11 -9.72 -18.40 -13.54
CA ALA A 11 -9.45 -19.75 -13.11
C ALA A 11 -8.35 -19.76 -12.02
N GLY A 12 -8.62 -20.44 -10.90
CA GLY A 12 -7.67 -20.56 -9.80
C GLY A 12 -7.76 -19.46 -8.74
N LEU A 13 -8.61 -18.44 -8.93
CA LEU A 13 -8.82 -17.40 -7.90
C LEU A 13 -9.95 -17.85 -6.95
N ASP A 14 -9.63 -17.96 -5.66
CA ASP A 14 -10.64 -18.13 -4.61
C ASP A 14 -11.38 -16.82 -4.35
N VAL A 15 -12.66 -16.79 -4.72
CA VAL A 15 -13.55 -15.66 -4.52
C VAL A 15 -14.57 -15.90 -3.39
N SER A 16 -14.52 -17.07 -2.76
CA SER A 16 -15.40 -17.44 -1.65
C SER A 16 -14.97 -16.82 -0.32
N ALA A 17 -13.69 -16.49 -0.20
CA ALA A 17 -13.10 -15.82 0.95
C ALA A 17 -12.73 -14.36 0.62
N PRO A 18 -12.93 -13.40 1.56
CA PRO A 18 -12.47 -12.03 1.36
C PRO A 18 -10.94 -11.96 1.36
N HIS A 19 -10.42 -11.02 0.57
CA HIS A 19 -8.99 -10.75 0.52
C HIS A 19 -8.70 -9.28 0.84
N PRO A 20 -7.64 -8.95 1.62
CA PRO A 20 -7.35 -7.57 2.04
C PRO A 20 -7.29 -6.58 0.88
N ALA A 21 -6.58 -6.91 -0.20
CA ALA A 21 -6.46 -6.02 -1.37
C ALA A 21 -7.82 -5.72 -2.03
N ARG A 22 -8.73 -6.71 -2.08
CA ARG A 22 -10.07 -6.54 -2.66
C ARG A 22 -11.02 -5.78 -1.74
N VAL A 23 -10.95 -6.02 -0.43
CA VAL A 23 -11.68 -5.25 0.59
C VAL A 23 -11.23 -3.79 0.58
N TRP A 24 -9.92 -3.55 0.46
CA TRP A 24 -9.37 -2.20 0.32
C TRP A 24 -9.87 -1.50 -0.95
N ASN A 25 -9.90 -2.21 -2.08
CA ASN A 25 -10.47 -1.70 -3.32
C ASN A 25 -11.94 -1.30 -3.17
N TYR A 26 -12.74 -2.10 -2.44
CA TYR A 26 -14.13 -1.76 -2.10
C TYR A 26 -14.22 -0.43 -1.32
N TRP A 27 -13.41 -0.23 -0.28
CA TRP A 27 -13.40 1.02 0.50
C TRP A 27 -12.94 2.25 -0.31
N LEU A 28 -12.08 2.05 -1.27
CA LEU A 28 -11.68 3.10 -2.22
C LEU A 28 -12.78 3.45 -3.23
N GLY A 29 -13.90 2.71 -3.27
CA GLY A 29 -14.96 2.89 -4.27
C GLY A 29 -14.61 2.29 -5.63
N GLY A 30 -13.62 1.39 -5.67
CA GLY A 30 -13.26 0.62 -6.85
C GLY A 30 -14.34 -0.39 -7.23
N ARG A 31 -14.03 -1.23 -8.21
CA ARG A 31 -14.96 -2.26 -8.73
C ARG A 31 -14.36 -3.65 -8.69
N ASP A 32 -13.12 -3.79 -8.23
CA ASP A 32 -12.32 -4.99 -8.32
C ASP A 32 -12.43 -5.83 -7.05
N PHE A 33 -13.66 -6.21 -6.71
CA PHE A 33 -14.00 -6.99 -5.52
C PHE A 33 -15.17 -7.95 -5.82
N PHE A 34 -15.28 -9.02 -5.05
CA PHE A 34 -16.37 -10.00 -5.12
C PHE A 34 -17.33 -9.86 -3.93
N ALA A 35 -18.39 -10.66 -3.94
CA ALA A 35 -19.43 -10.59 -2.91
C ALA A 35 -18.90 -10.81 -1.49
N ALA A 36 -17.92 -11.72 -1.31
CA ALA A 36 -17.29 -11.98 -0.01
C ALA A 36 -16.50 -10.76 0.50
N ASP A 37 -15.78 -10.07 -0.39
CA ASP A 37 -15.00 -8.88 -0.05
C ASP A 37 -15.90 -7.72 0.37
N LYS A 38 -17.00 -7.52 -0.39
CA LYS A 38 -18.00 -6.50 -0.06
C LYS A 38 -18.65 -6.78 1.29
N ALA A 39 -19.05 -8.02 1.54
CA ALA A 39 -19.68 -8.40 2.81
C ALA A 39 -18.75 -8.14 4.01
N ALA A 40 -17.47 -8.51 3.88
CA ALA A 40 -16.46 -8.24 4.89
C ALA A 40 -16.23 -6.72 5.06
N GLY A 41 -16.10 -5.99 3.97
CA GLY A 41 -15.92 -4.53 3.99
C GLY A 41 -17.09 -3.79 4.63
N GLU A 42 -18.33 -4.23 4.39
CA GLU A 42 -19.54 -3.69 5.04
C GLU A 42 -19.63 -4.06 6.53
N GLU A 43 -19.22 -5.27 6.90
CA GLU A 43 -19.21 -5.71 8.30
C GLU A 43 -18.21 -4.87 9.11
N ILE A 44 -16.98 -4.72 8.63
CA ILE A 44 -15.96 -3.89 9.28
C ILE A 44 -16.40 -2.42 9.30
N GLY A 45 -16.95 -1.92 8.20
CA GLY A 45 -17.41 -0.53 8.08
C GLY A 45 -18.56 -0.18 9.02
N ARG A 46 -19.38 -1.15 9.47
CA ARG A 46 -20.41 -0.94 10.52
C ARG A 46 -19.78 -0.73 11.90
N GLU A 47 -18.72 -1.47 12.19
CA GLU A 47 -17.96 -1.33 13.44
C GLU A 47 -17.08 -0.09 13.41
N PHE A 48 -16.62 0.29 12.21
CA PHE A 48 -15.68 1.38 12.00
C PHE A 48 -16.04 2.23 10.77
N PRO A 49 -16.97 3.19 10.90
CA PRO A 49 -17.51 3.97 9.77
C PRO A 49 -16.48 4.79 8.97
N HIS A 50 -15.33 5.14 9.58
CA HIS A 50 -14.33 6.00 8.96
C HIS A 50 -13.29 5.26 8.10
N LEU A 51 -13.35 3.93 7.97
CA LEU A 51 -12.38 3.16 7.19
C LEU A 51 -12.28 3.57 5.72
N ALA A 52 -13.41 3.84 5.09
CA ALA A 52 -13.41 4.31 3.71
C ALA A 52 -12.78 5.72 3.56
N GLU A 53 -12.91 6.57 4.57
CA GLU A 53 -12.25 7.89 4.60
C GLU A 53 -10.74 7.73 4.81
N MET A 54 -10.35 6.82 5.70
CA MET A 54 -8.94 6.46 5.93
C MET A 54 -8.29 5.96 4.64
N ALA A 55 -8.91 4.98 3.97
CA ALA A 55 -8.39 4.44 2.71
C ALA A 55 -8.20 5.53 1.65
N ARG A 56 -9.18 6.45 1.52
CA ARG A 56 -9.07 7.60 0.61
C ARG A 56 -7.99 8.58 1.04
N ALA A 57 -7.83 8.85 2.33
CA ALA A 57 -6.79 9.75 2.85
C ALA A 57 -5.38 9.18 2.58
N GLU A 58 -5.19 7.88 2.77
CA GLU A 58 -3.93 7.19 2.48
C GLU A 58 -3.64 7.20 0.97
N ARG A 59 -4.65 6.95 0.14
CA ARG A 59 -4.50 7.07 -1.33
C ARG A 59 -4.16 8.48 -1.78
N ALA A 60 -4.79 9.50 -1.20
CA ALA A 60 -4.47 10.89 -1.45
C ALA A 60 -3.05 11.27 -0.98
N PHE A 61 -2.60 10.69 0.14
CA PHE A 61 -1.21 10.83 0.59
C PHE A 61 -0.24 10.23 -0.43
N LEU A 62 -0.47 9.02 -0.93
CA LEU A 62 0.37 8.42 -1.98
C LEU A 62 0.53 9.36 -3.18
N VAL A 63 -0.58 9.93 -3.67
CA VAL A 63 -0.57 10.88 -4.79
C VAL A 63 0.34 12.07 -4.51
N ARG A 64 0.26 12.66 -3.32
CA ARG A 64 1.09 13.81 -2.92
C ARG A 64 2.56 13.43 -2.74
N ALA A 65 2.82 12.29 -2.09
CA ALA A 65 4.18 11.77 -1.90
C ALA A 65 4.87 11.50 -3.24
N VAL A 66 4.20 10.80 -4.17
CA VAL A 66 4.79 10.52 -5.49
C VAL A 66 4.99 11.80 -6.30
N ARG A 67 4.09 12.78 -6.22
CA ARG A 67 4.31 14.10 -6.85
C ARG A 67 5.54 14.81 -6.31
N PHE A 68 5.73 14.79 -5.00
CA PHE A 68 6.93 15.34 -4.37
C PHE A 68 8.19 14.60 -4.83
N LEU A 69 8.16 13.27 -4.83
CA LEU A 69 9.30 12.44 -5.20
C LEU A 69 9.68 12.61 -6.68
N ALA A 70 8.70 12.56 -7.60
CA ALA A 70 8.95 12.70 -9.04
C ALA A 70 9.41 14.11 -9.44
N GLY A 71 8.83 15.13 -8.79
CA GLY A 71 9.10 16.55 -9.07
C GLY A 71 10.29 17.09 -8.25
N PRO A 72 10.08 17.66 -7.05
CA PRO A 72 11.14 18.30 -6.26
C PRO A 72 12.31 17.38 -5.92
N ALA A 73 12.06 16.14 -5.49
CA ALA A 73 13.11 15.18 -5.11
C ALA A 73 13.80 14.51 -6.32
N LYS A 74 13.25 14.64 -7.53
CA LYS A 74 13.79 14.11 -8.79
C LYS A 74 14.04 12.59 -8.78
N ILE A 75 13.27 11.84 -8.01
CA ILE A 75 13.31 10.38 -8.03
C ILE A 75 12.74 9.85 -9.35
N ARG A 76 13.36 8.79 -9.87
CA ARG A 76 13.01 8.15 -11.15
C ARG A 76 12.82 6.65 -11.01
N GLN A 77 12.98 6.10 -9.82
CA GLN A 77 12.83 4.69 -9.55
C GLN A 77 11.96 4.50 -8.29
N TYR A 78 11.00 3.59 -8.38
CA TYR A 78 10.02 3.33 -7.34
C TYR A 78 9.89 1.83 -7.12
N LEU A 79 9.96 1.41 -5.87
CA LEU A 79 9.63 0.06 -5.41
C LEU A 79 8.42 0.18 -4.49
N ASP A 80 7.27 -0.26 -4.98
CA ASP A 80 5.98 -0.17 -4.29
C ASP A 80 5.57 -1.57 -3.84
N ILE A 81 5.62 -1.83 -2.53
CA ILE A 81 5.43 -3.15 -1.94
C ILE A 81 4.06 -3.22 -1.27
N GLY A 82 3.32 -4.29 -1.53
CA GLY A 82 1.93 -4.43 -1.14
C GLY A 82 1.05 -3.50 -1.98
N ALA A 83 1.32 -3.45 -3.27
CA ALA A 83 0.68 -2.51 -4.20
C ALA A 83 -0.84 -2.64 -4.26
N GLY A 84 -1.37 -3.80 -3.93
CA GLY A 84 -2.79 -4.11 -4.00
C GLY A 84 -3.35 -4.03 -5.42
N LEU A 85 -4.66 -4.02 -5.53
CA LEU A 85 -5.34 -3.87 -6.81
C LEU A 85 -5.22 -2.42 -7.31
N PRO A 86 -5.01 -2.21 -8.61
CA PRO A 86 -4.95 -0.88 -9.19
C PRO A 86 -6.25 -0.11 -8.91
N ALA A 87 -6.09 1.09 -8.38
CA ALA A 87 -7.16 2.06 -8.22
C ALA A 87 -6.66 3.39 -8.83
N GLY A 88 -7.52 4.31 -9.19
CA GLY A 88 -7.06 5.57 -9.79
C GLY A 88 -5.95 6.28 -8.99
N GLY A 89 -4.94 6.85 -9.65
CA GLY A 89 -3.79 7.47 -8.99
C GLY A 89 -2.73 6.48 -8.55
N ASN A 90 -2.42 5.49 -9.37
CA ASN A 90 -1.34 4.53 -9.13
C ASN A 90 0.04 5.23 -9.22
N THR A 91 1.02 4.68 -8.54
CA THR A 91 2.39 5.24 -8.49
C THR A 91 2.95 5.54 -9.88
N HIS A 92 2.79 4.61 -10.85
CA HIS A 92 3.28 4.81 -12.21
C HIS A 92 2.54 5.93 -12.95
N GLU A 93 1.22 6.04 -12.79
CA GLU A 93 0.43 7.08 -13.46
C GLU A 93 0.87 8.48 -13.05
N ILE A 94 1.19 8.65 -11.77
CA ILE A 94 1.60 9.94 -11.21
C ILE A 94 3.05 10.23 -11.57
N ALA A 95 3.95 9.27 -11.32
CA ALA A 95 5.38 9.44 -11.55
C ALA A 95 5.68 9.69 -13.03
N GLN A 96 5.12 8.89 -13.94
CA GLN A 96 5.38 9.01 -15.38
C GLN A 96 4.69 10.21 -16.03
N ARG A 97 3.63 10.74 -15.43
CA ARG A 97 3.04 12.03 -15.87
C ARG A 97 3.98 13.20 -15.63
N ILE A 98 4.80 13.14 -14.57
CA ILE A 98 5.75 14.19 -14.19
C ILE A 98 7.11 13.93 -14.84
N ALA A 99 7.54 12.69 -14.84
CA ALA A 99 8.81 12.22 -15.34
C ALA A 99 8.59 10.91 -16.13
N PRO A 100 8.40 11.00 -17.47
CA PRO A 100 8.04 9.85 -18.30
C PRO A 100 9.05 8.69 -18.27
N ASP A 101 10.30 8.98 -17.92
CA ASP A 101 11.38 8.02 -17.76
C ASP A 101 11.37 7.26 -16.43
N SER A 102 10.37 7.49 -15.58
CA SER A 102 10.25 6.82 -14.28
C SER A 102 10.03 5.31 -14.46
N LYS A 103 10.72 4.53 -13.62
CA LYS A 103 10.60 3.07 -13.54
C LYS A 103 9.94 2.67 -12.24
N ILE A 104 8.94 1.82 -12.31
CA ILE A 104 8.17 1.37 -11.16
C ILE A 104 8.17 -0.16 -11.12
N VAL A 105 8.54 -0.73 -9.99
CA VAL A 105 8.34 -2.13 -9.67
C VAL A 105 7.30 -2.22 -8.57
N TYR A 106 6.23 -2.93 -8.84
CA TYR A 106 5.23 -3.32 -7.88
C TYR A 106 5.54 -4.73 -7.38
N ALA A 107 5.59 -4.91 -6.07
CA ALA A 107 5.75 -6.22 -5.43
C ALA A 107 4.50 -6.53 -4.62
N ASP A 108 3.94 -7.72 -4.83
CA ASP A 108 2.77 -8.18 -4.08
C ASP A 108 2.81 -9.70 -3.99
N ASN A 109 2.25 -10.28 -2.93
CA ASN A 109 2.15 -11.72 -2.76
C ASN A 109 0.76 -12.28 -3.11
N ASP A 110 -0.20 -11.42 -3.50
CA ASP A 110 -1.53 -11.82 -3.90
C ASP A 110 -1.55 -12.22 -5.39
N PRO A 111 -1.83 -13.50 -5.72
CA PRO A 111 -2.00 -13.93 -7.11
C PRO A 111 -3.09 -13.15 -7.87
N ALA A 112 -4.11 -12.64 -7.19
CA ALA A 112 -5.16 -11.82 -7.81
C ALA A 112 -4.62 -10.48 -8.29
N VAL A 113 -3.73 -9.84 -7.51
CA VAL A 113 -3.06 -8.59 -7.89
C VAL A 113 -2.22 -8.82 -9.14
N LEU A 114 -1.44 -9.90 -9.17
CA LEU A 114 -0.60 -10.24 -10.33
C LEU A 114 -1.43 -10.57 -11.57
N LEU A 115 -2.54 -11.28 -11.39
CA LEU A 115 -3.44 -11.61 -12.51
C LEU A 115 -4.09 -10.35 -13.10
N HIS A 116 -4.51 -9.43 -12.22
CA HIS A 116 -5.09 -8.15 -12.62
C HIS A 116 -4.06 -7.26 -13.33
N ALA A 117 -2.84 -7.22 -12.82
CA ALA A 117 -1.72 -6.55 -13.46
C ALA A 117 -1.45 -7.09 -14.87
N LYS A 118 -1.50 -8.42 -15.04
CA LYS A 118 -1.38 -9.08 -16.37
C LYS A 118 -2.46 -8.61 -17.33
N ALA A 119 -3.70 -8.51 -16.87
CA ALA A 119 -4.82 -8.11 -17.70
C ALA A 119 -4.73 -6.64 -18.14
N LEU A 120 -4.35 -5.74 -17.22
CA LEU A 120 -4.25 -4.30 -17.49
C LEU A 120 -3.07 -3.92 -18.37
N LEU A 121 -1.93 -4.57 -18.18
CA LEU A 121 -0.68 -4.18 -18.84
C LEU A 121 -0.36 -5.03 -20.08
N GLY A 122 -1.19 -6.01 -20.41
CA GLY A 122 -1.02 -6.90 -21.55
C GLY A 122 0.23 -7.81 -21.47
N ASN A 123 1.24 -7.40 -20.73
CA ASN A 123 2.42 -8.17 -20.34
C ASN A 123 2.96 -7.64 -19.03
N PRO A 124 2.92 -8.42 -17.93
CA PRO A 124 3.30 -7.96 -16.59
C PRO A 124 4.77 -7.61 -16.45
N MET A 125 5.60 -8.04 -17.38
CA MET A 125 7.04 -7.81 -17.34
C MET A 125 7.49 -6.53 -18.06
N LEU A 126 6.65 -5.93 -18.94
CA LEU A 126 7.14 -4.94 -19.91
C LEU A 126 6.10 -3.87 -20.31
N ALA A 127 5.20 -3.46 -19.46
CA ALA A 127 4.42 -2.26 -19.79
C ALA A 127 5.35 -1.05 -19.72
N SER A 128 5.92 -0.69 -20.85
CA SER A 128 6.78 0.48 -20.98
C SER A 128 6.02 1.61 -21.65
N THR A 129 5.89 2.73 -20.96
CA THR A 129 5.65 4.02 -21.62
C THR A 129 6.95 4.50 -22.26
N PRO A 130 6.94 5.39 -23.25
CA PRO A 130 8.18 5.89 -23.84
C PRO A 130 9.14 6.44 -22.76
N GLY A 131 10.25 5.72 -22.54
CA GLY A 131 11.29 6.08 -21.56
C GLY A 131 11.12 5.53 -20.14
N GLY A 132 9.95 5.01 -19.77
CA GLY A 132 9.68 4.42 -18.46
C GLY A 132 9.39 2.92 -18.52
N ALA A 133 9.32 2.27 -17.36
CA ALA A 133 8.94 0.88 -17.25
C ALA A 133 8.03 0.66 -16.03
N VAL A 134 7.06 -0.25 -16.17
CA VAL A 134 6.22 -0.73 -15.07
C VAL A 134 6.32 -2.24 -15.05
N CYS A 135 6.78 -2.78 -13.93
CA CYS A 135 6.94 -4.21 -13.73
C CYS A 135 6.20 -4.65 -12.47
N TYR A 136 5.75 -5.90 -12.47
CA TYR A 136 5.20 -6.55 -11.27
C TYR A 136 6.05 -7.77 -10.93
N THR A 137 6.30 -7.98 -9.65
CA THR A 137 6.98 -9.16 -9.14
C THR A 137 6.15 -9.79 -8.02
N GLU A 138 6.09 -11.12 -8.03
CA GLU A 138 5.51 -11.87 -6.93
C GLU A 138 6.55 -11.99 -5.82
N ALA A 139 6.28 -11.34 -4.69
CA ALA A 139 7.17 -11.40 -3.54
C ALA A 139 6.40 -11.09 -2.25
N ASP A 140 6.69 -11.82 -1.19
CA ASP A 140 6.21 -11.51 0.16
C ASP A 140 7.16 -10.47 0.78
N LEU A 141 6.60 -9.45 1.41
CA LEU A 141 7.36 -8.42 2.14
C LEU A 141 8.35 -9.01 3.15
N ARG A 142 8.02 -10.16 3.75
CA ARG A 142 8.85 -10.87 4.72
C ARG A 142 10.08 -11.52 4.11
N ASP A 143 10.08 -11.75 2.80
CA ASP A 143 11.25 -12.21 2.04
C ASP A 143 11.94 -11.03 1.35
N VAL A 144 12.70 -10.26 2.13
CA VAL A 144 13.43 -9.08 1.67
C VAL A 144 14.36 -9.42 0.49
N ALA A 145 14.96 -10.62 0.47
CA ALA A 145 15.86 -11.04 -0.60
C ALA A 145 15.10 -11.23 -1.91
N ALA A 146 13.92 -11.87 -1.88
CA ALA A 146 13.07 -12.03 -3.05
C ALA A 146 12.54 -10.68 -3.57
N VAL A 147 12.13 -9.79 -2.67
CA VAL A 147 11.71 -8.41 -3.02
C VAL A 147 12.82 -7.66 -3.74
N LEU A 148 14.04 -7.66 -3.19
CA LEU A 148 15.19 -6.96 -3.78
C LEU A 148 15.63 -7.59 -5.11
N ALA A 149 15.59 -8.91 -5.24
CA ALA A 149 15.87 -9.61 -6.49
C ALA A 149 14.85 -9.23 -7.58
N GLY A 150 13.55 -9.22 -7.24
CA GLY A 150 12.48 -8.76 -8.12
C GLY A 150 12.67 -7.30 -8.53
N ALA A 151 12.97 -6.42 -7.59
CA ALA A 151 13.24 -5.00 -7.86
C ALA A 151 14.42 -4.82 -8.81
N GLY A 152 15.53 -5.57 -8.58
CA GLY A 152 16.75 -5.50 -9.37
C GLY A 152 16.58 -5.94 -10.83
N SER A 153 15.47 -6.61 -11.18
CA SER A 153 15.18 -6.99 -12.57
C SER A 153 14.89 -5.78 -13.47
N ALA A 154 14.39 -4.67 -12.91
CA ALA A 154 14.00 -3.47 -13.66
C ALA A 154 14.61 -2.18 -13.11
N LEU A 155 14.96 -2.12 -11.82
CA LEU A 155 15.58 -0.97 -11.17
C LEU A 155 17.10 -1.16 -11.04
N SER A 156 17.82 -0.05 -11.10
CA SER A 156 19.24 -0.02 -10.72
C SER A 156 19.34 0.33 -9.24
N LEU A 157 19.62 -0.66 -8.41
CA LEU A 157 19.75 -0.45 -6.96
C LEU A 157 21.03 0.35 -6.57
N SER A 158 21.84 0.78 -7.53
CA SER A 158 22.93 1.75 -7.34
C SER A 158 22.49 3.22 -7.52
N ARG A 159 21.24 3.46 -7.87
CA ARG A 159 20.64 4.79 -8.03
C ARG A 159 19.50 4.96 -7.03
N PRO A 160 19.21 6.20 -6.55
CA PRO A 160 18.15 6.44 -5.59
C PRO A 160 16.80 5.85 -6.01
N VAL A 161 16.14 5.20 -5.07
CA VAL A 161 14.83 4.56 -5.20
C VAL A 161 13.89 5.13 -4.13
N ALA A 162 12.63 5.37 -4.48
CA ALA A 162 11.57 5.54 -3.49
C ALA A 162 10.99 4.17 -3.14
N LEU A 163 11.20 3.73 -1.90
CA LEU A 163 10.55 2.57 -1.31
C LEU A 163 9.21 3.01 -0.74
N ILE A 164 8.12 2.37 -1.16
CA ILE A 164 6.75 2.69 -0.74
C ILE A 164 6.17 1.48 0.01
N LEU A 165 5.76 1.71 1.26
CA LEU A 165 5.17 0.74 2.18
C LEU A 165 3.86 1.35 2.76
N LEU A 166 2.74 1.13 2.09
CA LEU A 166 1.45 1.68 2.49
C LEU A 166 0.48 0.57 2.88
N GLY A 167 -0.01 0.59 4.14
CA GLY A 167 -0.96 -0.39 4.66
C GLY A 167 -0.42 -1.82 4.68
N VAL A 168 0.89 -2.02 4.64
CA VAL A 168 1.50 -3.35 4.47
C VAL A 168 2.28 -3.82 5.69
N LEU A 169 2.85 -2.93 6.47
CA LEU A 169 3.62 -3.31 7.67
C LEU A 169 2.72 -3.86 8.77
N GLY A 170 1.43 -3.47 8.79
CA GLY A 170 0.42 -4.04 9.67
C GLY A 170 0.20 -5.55 9.47
N HIS A 171 0.54 -6.11 8.30
CA HIS A 171 0.48 -7.55 8.03
C HIS A 171 1.69 -8.33 8.56
N VAL A 172 2.63 -7.68 9.23
CA VAL A 172 3.75 -8.32 9.94
C VAL A 172 3.45 -8.24 11.44
N ASP A 173 3.09 -9.35 12.06
CA ASP A 173 2.59 -9.39 13.45
C ASP A 173 3.62 -8.85 14.46
N ASP A 174 4.87 -9.30 14.35
CA ASP A 174 5.94 -8.88 15.24
C ASP A 174 6.49 -7.49 14.85
N TYR A 175 6.48 -6.57 15.82
CA TYR A 175 6.97 -5.20 15.61
C TYR A 175 8.47 -5.15 15.26
N GLY A 176 9.29 -5.97 15.94
CA GLY A 176 10.72 -6.03 15.69
C GLY A 176 11.02 -6.55 14.27
N ALA A 177 10.24 -7.55 13.82
CA ALA A 177 10.33 -8.06 12.45
C ALA A 177 9.92 -6.99 11.42
N ALA A 178 8.80 -6.29 11.64
CA ALA A 178 8.37 -5.23 10.74
C ALA A 178 9.42 -4.10 10.62
N ARG A 179 9.98 -3.67 11.75
CA ARG A 179 11.06 -2.67 11.77
C ARG A 179 12.31 -3.16 11.07
N SER A 180 12.70 -4.42 11.30
CA SER A 180 13.87 -5.04 10.65
C SER A 180 13.69 -5.13 9.13
N ILE A 181 12.50 -5.48 8.65
CA ILE A 181 12.17 -5.52 7.22
C ILE A 181 12.34 -4.14 6.58
N ALA A 182 11.75 -3.09 7.17
CA ALA A 182 11.86 -1.73 6.66
C ALA A 182 13.33 -1.25 6.63
N SER A 183 14.08 -1.52 7.70
CA SER A 183 15.50 -1.20 7.76
C SER A 183 16.31 -1.95 6.71
N GLN A 184 16.17 -3.27 6.59
CA GLN A 184 16.90 -4.07 5.61
C GLN A 184 16.64 -3.63 4.16
N LEU A 185 15.38 -3.31 3.84
CA LEU A 185 15.02 -2.77 2.52
C LEU A 185 15.73 -1.43 2.28
N MET A 186 15.69 -0.52 3.25
CA MET A 186 16.36 0.78 3.12
C MET A 186 17.88 0.65 3.08
N ASP A 187 18.46 -0.28 3.84
CA ASP A 187 19.93 -0.51 3.87
C ASP A 187 20.46 -0.96 2.51
N ALA A 188 19.68 -1.75 1.78
CA ALA A 188 19.99 -2.19 0.42
C ALA A 188 19.93 -1.07 -0.64
N LEU A 189 19.36 0.08 -0.33
CA LEU A 189 19.22 1.20 -1.25
C LEU A 189 20.32 2.26 -1.00
N PRO A 190 20.76 2.99 -2.02
CA PRO A 190 21.83 3.98 -1.87
C PRO A 190 21.35 5.25 -1.17
N THR A 191 22.30 6.06 -0.69
CA THR A 191 22.11 7.45 -0.25
C THR A 191 21.25 8.22 -1.25
N GLY A 192 20.34 9.05 -0.74
CA GLY A 192 19.37 9.80 -1.54
C GLY A 192 18.10 9.03 -1.90
N SER A 193 18.01 7.75 -1.51
CA SER A 193 16.73 7.00 -1.56
C SER A 193 15.74 7.52 -0.53
N TYR A 194 14.45 7.22 -0.73
CA TYR A 194 13.39 7.65 0.16
C TYR A 194 12.58 6.46 0.66
N LEU A 195 12.14 6.55 1.92
CA LEU A 195 11.07 5.71 2.48
C LEU A 195 9.79 6.53 2.50
N VAL A 196 8.72 5.97 1.95
CA VAL A 196 7.33 6.44 2.09
C VAL A 196 6.59 5.36 2.85
N ALA A 197 6.11 5.64 4.03
CA ALA A 197 5.34 4.68 4.79
C ALA A 197 4.06 5.31 5.33
N ALA A 198 2.99 4.54 5.33
CA ALA A 198 1.74 4.85 6.02
C ALA A 198 1.12 3.56 6.50
N ASP A 199 0.48 3.61 7.66
CA ASP A 199 -0.21 2.45 8.21
C ASP A 199 -1.31 2.88 9.19
N GLY A 200 -2.26 1.98 9.43
CA GLY A 200 -3.27 2.17 10.45
C GLY A 200 -2.66 2.24 11.85
N VAL A 201 -3.18 3.14 12.68
CA VAL A 201 -2.71 3.29 14.06
C VAL A 201 -3.80 2.97 15.08
N ALA A 202 -3.39 2.46 16.22
CA ALA A 202 -4.23 2.24 17.39
C ALA A 202 -4.60 3.59 18.05
N ALA A 203 -5.38 4.41 17.34
CA ALA A 203 -5.74 5.75 17.79
C ALA A 203 -6.63 5.72 19.03
N ASP A 204 -7.52 4.72 19.15
CA ASP A 204 -8.38 4.50 20.32
C ASP A 204 -8.72 3.02 20.53
N GLN A 205 -9.36 2.73 21.68
CA GLN A 205 -9.76 1.35 22.04
C GLN A 205 -10.88 0.79 21.15
N GLY A 206 -11.68 1.66 20.53
CA GLY A 206 -12.73 1.26 19.60
C GLY A 206 -12.17 0.60 18.34
N ILE A 207 -11.14 1.22 17.76
CA ILE A 207 -10.42 0.72 16.57
C ILE A 207 -9.77 -0.64 16.86
N VAL A 208 -9.02 -0.71 17.96
CA VAL A 208 -8.36 -1.96 18.38
C VAL A 208 -9.39 -3.06 18.62
N GLY A 209 -10.52 -2.72 19.25
CA GLY A 209 -11.61 -3.65 19.48
C GLY A 209 -12.29 -4.12 18.19
N ALA A 210 -12.51 -3.23 17.24
CA ALA A 210 -13.09 -3.56 15.94
C ALA A 210 -12.18 -4.49 15.14
N GLN A 211 -10.87 -4.17 15.08
CA GLN A 211 -9.88 -5.01 14.43
C GLN A 211 -9.83 -6.42 15.03
N ARG A 212 -9.77 -6.53 16.37
CA ARG A 212 -9.76 -7.83 17.04
C ARG A 212 -11.03 -8.65 16.73
N ARG A 213 -12.22 -8.03 16.77
CA ARG A 213 -13.49 -8.73 16.44
C ARG A 213 -13.48 -9.24 15.00
N TYR A 214 -12.95 -8.44 14.07
CA TYR A 214 -12.79 -8.89 12.69
C TYR A 214 -11.87 -10.09 12.58
N ASP A 215 -10.68 -10.05 13.15
CA ASP A 215 -9.71 -11.14 13.10
C ASP A 215 -10.29 -12.42 13.73
N GLU A 216 -10.99 -12.31 14.89
CA GLU A 216 -11.66 -13.43 15.56
C GLU A 216 -12.79 -14.02 14.70
N SER A 217 -13.52 -13.19 13.96
CA SER A 217 -14.62 -13.63 13.10
C SER A 217 -14.15 -14.21 11.76
N ALA A 218 -13.05 -13.70 11.22
CA ALA A 218 -12.50 -14.13 9.95
C ALA A 218 -11.86 -15.52 10.02
N ARG A 219 -11.12 -15.83 11.09
CA ARG A 219 -10.42 -17.11 11.27
C ARG A 219 -11.33 -18.35 11.15
N PRO A 220 -12.49 -18.44 11.82
CA PRO A 220 -13.39 -19.60 11.69
C PRO A 220 -14.07 -19.69 10.33
N ARG A 221 -14.32 -18.56 9.66
CA ARG A 221 -15.04 -18.50 8.38
C ARG A 221 -14.16 -18.89 7.19
N TYR A 222 -12.87 -18.57 7.26
CA TYR A 222 -11.96 -18.67 6.11
C TYR A 222 -10.83 -19.70 6.32
N GLY A 223 -10.79 -20.38 7.48
CA GLY A 223 -9.82 -21.44 7.78
C GLY A 223 -8.37 -20.96 7.67
N GLY A 224 -7.51 -21.79 7.11
CA GLY A 224 -6.10 -21.44 6.85
C GLY A 224 -5.87 -20.38 5.79
N SER A 225 -6.92 -19.99 5.07
CA SER A 225 -6.94 -18.89 4.10
C SER A 225 -7.49 -17.59 4.69
N ALA A 226 -7.61 -17.50 6.03
CA ALA A 226 -8.00 -16.26 6.69
C ALA A 226 -7.06 -15.13 6.24
N PRO A 227 -7.59 -13.94 5.90
CA PRO A 227 -6.75 -12.79 5.63
C PRO A 227 -5.74 -12.63 6.77
N ALA A 228 -4.48 -12.41 6.44
CA ALA A 228 -3.45 -12.20 7.47
C ALA A 228 -3.94 -11.13 8.46
N SER A 229 -3.76 -11.39 9.77
CA SER A 229 -4.11 -10.42 10.80
C SER A 229 -3.44 -9.08 10.48
N TYR A 230 -4.14 -7.99 10.78
CA TYR A 230 -3.60 -6.66 10.62
C TYR A 230 -3.36 -6.05 12.01
N VAL A 231 -2.12 -5.74 12.32
CA VAL A 231 -1.74 -5.18 13.62
C VAL A 231 -1.72 -3.66 13.54
N LEU A 232 -2.63 -3.03 14.26
CA LEU A 232 -2.60 -1.58 14.46
C LEU A 232 -1.48 -1.22 15.45
N ARG A 233 -0.57 -0.37 15.02
CA ARG A 233 0.58 0.07 15.82
C ARG A 233 0.34 1.44 16.44
N ARG A 234 1.11 1.77 17.46
CA ARG A 234 1.13 3.13 18.01
C ARG A 234 1.87 4.06 17.05
N THR A 235 1.56 5.34 17.12
CA THR A 235 2.20 6.35 16.25
C THR A 235 3.72 6.42 16.47
N ASP A 236 4.21 6.23 17.70
CA ASP A 236 5.64 6.21 18.00
C ASP A 236 6.33 4.96 17.42
N GLU A 237 5.68 3.80 17.43
CA GLU A 237 6.17 2.59 16.78
C GLU A 237 6.28 2.77 15.26
N LEU A 238 5.29 3.41 14.63
CA LEU A 238 5.35 3.72 13.22
C LEU A 238 6.43 4.76 12.90
N THR A 239 6.60 5.76 13.76
CA THR A 239 7.66 6.77 13.61
C THR A 239 9.05 6.12 13.61
N SER A 240 9.25 5.06 14.39
CA SER A 240 10.54 4.36 14.45
C SER A 240 10.96 3.63 13.17
N PHE A 241 10.04 3.42 12.21
CA PHE A 241 10.42 2.90 10.90
C PHE A 241 11.29 3.88 10.10
N PHE A 242 11.29 5.15 10.50
CA PHE A 242 12.10 6.20 9.89
C PHE A 242 13.42 6.48 10.65
N ASP A 243 13.76 5.67 11.66
CA ASP A 243 14.99 5.85 12.42
C ASP A 243 16.21 5.83 11.51
N GLY A 244 17.11 6.81 11.68
CA GLY A 244 18.30 6.98 10.84
C GLY A 244 18.06 7.65 9.49
N LEU A 245 16.83 8.04 9.18
CA LEU A 245 16.45 8.76 7.96
C LEU A 245 16.13 10.22 8.28
N GLU A 246 16.27 11.08 7.29
CA GLU A 246 15.89 12.51 7.37
C GLU A 246 14.42 12.69 7.02
N LEU A 247 13.56 12.88 8.04
CA LEU A 247 12.14 13.14 7.82
C LEU A 247 11.92 14.42 7.01
N THR A 248 11.10 14.30 5.99
CA THR A 248 10.63 15.43 5.18
C THR A 248 9.46 16.13 5.89
N GLU A 249 9.51 17.46 5.97
CA GLU A 249 8.39 18.24 6.55
C GLU A 249 7.05 17.88 5.91
N PRO A 250 6.00 17.70 6.72
CA PRO A 250 5.85 18.05 8.14
C PRO A 250 6.25 16.93 9.12
N GLY A 251 6.96 15.88 8.70
CA GLY A 251 7.31 14.73 9.53
C GLY A 251 6.25 13.65 9.50
N VAL A 252 6.10 12.88 10.59
CA VAL A 252 5.06 11.87 10.74
C VAL A 252 3.77 12.50 11.22
N VAL A 253 2.74 12.46 10.41
CA VAL A 253 1.44 13.12 10.64
C VAL A 253 0.30 12.25 10.11
N PRO A 254 -0.97 12.52 10.48
CA PRO A 254 -2.11 11.92 9.82
C PRO A 254 -2.05 12.06 8.29
N CYS A 255 -2.46 11.02 7.56
CA CYS A 255 -2.35 10.99 6.11
C CYS A 255 -2.99 12.20 5.42
N SER A 256 -4.10 12.73 5.97
CA SER A 256 -4.77 13.94 5.46
C SER A 256 -3.94 15.22 5.62
N GLN A 257 -2.99 15.25 6.54
CA GLN A 257 -2.21 16.44 6.91
C GLN A 257 -0.84 16.53 6.23
N TRP A 258 -0.40 15.45 5.59
CA TRP A 258 0.88 15.49 4.89
C TRP A 258 0.77 16.30 3.59
N ARG A 259 1.31 17.52 3.60
CA ARG A 259 1.34 18.48 2.46
C ARG A 259 0.01 18.54 1.69
N PRO A 260 -1.10 18.94 2.33
CA PRO A 260 -2.41 18.99 1.68
C PRO A 260 -2.37 19.98 0.51
N ASP A 261 -2.87 19.56 -0.64
CA ASP A 261 -2.91 20.37 -1.88
C ASP A 261 -4.28 21.02 -2.15
N GLY A 262 -5.17 20.98 -1.16
CA GLY A 262 -6.54 21.49 -1.26
C GLY A 262 -7.46 20.67 -2.16
N ARG A 263 -6.98 19.53 -2.68
CA ARG A 263 -7.72 18.63 -3.58
C ARG A 263 -8.19 17.35 -2.90
N GLY A 264 -7.92 17.21 -1.61
CA GLY A 264 -8.43 16.10 -0.81
C GLY A 264 -9.95 16.20 -0.62
N PRO A 265 -10.62 15.11 -0.20
CA PRO A 265 -12.04 15.18 0.15
C PRO A 265 -12.22 16.28 1.20
N GLU A 266 -13.01 17.31 0.84
CA GLU A 266 -13.41 18.35 1.77
C GLU A 266 -14.16 17.69 2.93
N GLY A 267 -13.70 17.89 4.16
CA GLY A 267 -14.37 17.41 5.36
C GLY A 267 -13.81 16.16 6.00
N ALA A 268 -12.58 15.72 5.68
CA ALA A 268 -11.91 14.71 6.51
C ALA A 268 -11.79 15.26 7.93
N SER A 269 -12.58 14.71 8.86
CA SER A 269 -12.53 15.07 10.27
C SER A 269 -11.10 14.90 10.78
N PRO A 270 -10.55 15.87 11.52
CA PRO A 270 -9.28 15.70 12.23
C PRO A 270 -9.29 14.49 13.18
N ASP A 271 -10.48 14.07 13.63
CA ASP A 271 -10.68 12.93 14.52
C ASP A 271 -10.58 11.57 13.78
N ALA A 272 -10.54 11.55 12.44
CA ALA A 272 -10.31 10.35 11.64
C ALA A 272 -8.82 10.03 11.42
N ALA A 273 -7.94 10.42 12.35
CA ALA A 273 -6.51 10.11 12.31
C ALA A 273 -6.24 8.63 12.66
N VAL A 274 -6.84 7.73 11.87
CA VAL A 274 -6.67 6.28 12.03
C VAL A 274 -5.53 5.71 11.18
N ALA A 275 -4.92 6.54 10.35
CA ALA A 275 -3.68 6.24 9.65
C ALA A 275 -2.73 7.43 9.70
N VAL A 276 -1.47 7.16 9.98
CA VAL A 276 -0.39 8.15 9.93
C VAL A 276 0.62 7.78 8.86
N CYS A 277 1.32 8.78 8.36
CA CYS A 277 2.26 8.63 7.27
C CYS A 277 3.50 9.50 7.45
N GLY A 278 4.56 9.14 6.75
CA GLY A 278 5.77 9.94 6.65
C GLY A 278 6.52 9.69 5.35
N VAL A 279 7.38 10.62 5.02
CA VAL A 279 8.36 10.51 3.94
C VAL A 279 9.71 10.89 4.49
N ALA A 280 10.72 10.05 4.31
CA ALA A 280 12.06 10.32 4.80
C ALA A 280 13.11 9.96 3.76
N ARG A 281 14.22 10.71 3.75
CA ARG A 281 15.37 10.53 2.86
C ARG A 281 16.48 9.76 3.58
N LYS A 282 17.10 8.84 2.89
CA LYS A 282 18.35 8.22 3.34
C LYS A 282 19.50 9.23 3.18
N PRO A 283 20.20 9.58 4.29
CA PRO A 283 21.27 10.58 4.26
C PRO A 283 22.45 10.20 3.38
#